data_f1e1053732300be7693ed67973a7ef29
#
_entry.id   f1e1053732300be7693ed67973a7ef29
#
_cell.length_a   1.000
_cell.length_b   1.000
_cell.length_c   1.000
_cell.angle_alpha   90.00
_cell.angle_beta   90.00
_cell.angle_gamma   90.00
#
_symmetry.space_group_name_H-M   'P 1'
#
loop_
_entity.id
_entity.type
_entity.pdbx_description
1 polymer ?
#
loop_
_entity_poly.entity_id
_entity_poly.type
_entity_poly.pdbx_seq_one_letter_code
_entity_poly.pdbx_strand_id
1 'polypeptide(L)'
;MRAWTGLVMLGLLAACKPADKPPADETAVPSAPPVPEAKADGPAAATTAVALDAEGLRFIDKASGKASLLAFGVPREQAEKALANVAGKADDRSDNNECGAGPMAFTRFDAMTLNFQDGKFVGWFLGNEKGAKDYSTASGIGIGTTRAKAKQSVTITDIEDSTLGEEFSIGTGDTVVGGMFAEPGDAAKVDALFAGANCFFR
;
A
#
# COMPACT_ATOMS: atom_id res chain seq x y z
N MET A 1 55.98 -7.85 8.63
CA MET A 1 56.75 -9.04 8.18
C MET A 1 55.88 -10.27 8.39
N ARG A 2 55.29 -10.78 7.32
CA ARG A 2 54.93 -12.20 7.09
C ARG A 2 54.30 -12.27 5.70
N ALA A 3 55.14 -12.70 4.77
CA ALA A 3 54.76 -13.08 3.42
C ALA A 3 54.09 -14.46 3.45
N TRP A 4 53.06 -14.66 2.64
CA TRP A 4 52.62 -16.00 2.25
C TRP A 4 52.43 -16.08 0.75
N THR A 5 53.17 -17.02 0.25
CA THR A 5 53.53 -17.45 -1.07
C THR A 5 52.38 -18.21 -1.75
N GLY A 6 52.31 -18.10 -3.06
CA GLY A 6 51.33 -18.59 -3.98
C GLY A 6 51.09 -20.09 -4.08
N LEU A 7 50.03 -20.44 -4.78
CA LEU A 7 49.88 -21.72 -5.48
C LEU A 7 49.12 -21.50 -6.80
N VAL A 8 49.87 -21.70 -7.89
CA VAL A 8 49.36 -21.80 -9.27
C VAL A 8 48.86 -23.23 -9.46
N MET A 9 47.60 -23.42 -9.88
CA MET A 9 47.13 -24.70 -10.41
C MET A 9 46.77 -24.54 -11.89
N LEU A 10 47.57 -25.17 -12.71
CA LEU A 10 47.37 -25.44 -14.13
C LEU A 10 46.36 -26.59 -14.27
N GLY A 11 45.27 -26.43 -14.99
CA GLY A 11 44.28 -27.48 -15.23
C GLY A 11 43.84 -27.53 -16.69
N LEU A 12 44.17 -28.60 -17.33
CA LEU A 12 44.09 -29.08 -18.70
C LEU A 12 42.81 -28.74 -19.48
N LEU A 13 43.01 -28.31 -20.73
CA LEU A 13 42.05 -28.27 -21.82
C LEU A 13 41.75 -29.69 -22.33
N ALA A 14 40.52 -30.12 -22.29
CA ALA A 14 40.03 -31.28 -23.04
C ALA A 14 39.13 -30.79 -24.20
N ALA A 15 39.63 -31.00 -25.42
CA ALA A 15 38.90 -30.75 -26.67
C ALA A 15 37.94 -31.91 -26.94
N CYS A 16 36.64 -31.64 -27.08
CA CYS A 16 35.67 -32.58 -27.63
C CYS A 16 35.33 -32.22 -29.09
N LYS A 17 35.48 -33.19 -29.99
CA LYS A 17 35.23 -33.21 -31.41
C LYS A 17 33.71 -33.09 -31.69
N PRO A 18 33.27 -32.42 -32.78
CA PRO A 18 31.87 -32.45 -33.21
C PRO A 18 31.51 -33.74 -33.90
N ALA A 19 30.41 -34.35 -33.56
CA ALA A 19 29.82 -35.50 -34.22
C ALA A 19 28.89 -35.06 -35.36
N ASP A 20 28.96 -35.78 -36.47
CA ASP A 20 28.21 -35.61 -37.71
C ASP A 20 26.69 -35.73 -37.49
N LYS A 21 25.95 -34.85 -38.18
CA LYS A 21 24.49 -34.77 -38.23
C LYS A 21 23.94 -35.70 -39.35
N PRO A 22 23.02 -36.63 -39.05
CA PRO A 22 22.27 -37.32 -40.09
C PRO A 22 21.17 -36.43 -40.70
N PRO A 23 20.73 -36.69 -41.94
CA PRO A 23 19.78 -35.85 -42.64
C PRO A 23 18.37 -35.95 -42.05
N ALA A 24 17.69 -34.80 -42.00
CA ALA A 24 16.32 -34.65 -41.52
C ALA A 24 15.32 -35.33 -42.49
N ASP A 25 14.52 -36.21 -41.93
CA ASP A 25 13.31 -36.72 -42.54
C ASP A 25 12.17 -35.73 -42.28
N GLU A 26 11.61 -35.21 -43.35
CA GLU A 26 10.57 -34.18 -43.38
C GLU A 26 9.21 -34.84 -43.13
N THR A 27 8.85 -35.05 -41.86
CA THR A 27 7.54 -35.52 -41.46
C THR A 27 6.65 -34.31 -41.15
N ALA A 28 5.62 -34.11 -42.01
CA ALA A 28 4.62 -33.07 -41.88
C ALA A 28 3.98 -33.06 -40.48
N VAL A 29 4.12 -31.91 -39.79
CA VAL A 29 3.43 -31.64 -38.52
C VAL A 29 1.97 -31.30 -38.82
N PRO A 30 0.98 -32.03 -38.28
CA PRO A 30 -0.43 -31.62 -38.41
C PRO A 30 -0.66 -30.28 -37.69
N SER A 31 -1.25 -29.33 -38.42
CA SER A 31 -1.69 -28.05 -37.87
C SER A 31 -2.63 -28.28 -36.68
N ALA A 32 -2.22 -27.80 -35.52
CA ALA A 32 -3.08 -27.73 -34.35
C ALA A 32 -4.27 -26.79 -34.63
N PRO A 33 -5.49 -27.12 -34.16
CA PRO A 33 -6.62 -26.22 -34.29
C PRO A 33 -6.36 -24.89 -33.56
N PRO A 34 -6.94 -23.77 -34.07
CA PRO A 34 -6.74 -22.46 -33.43
C PRO A 34 -7.27 -22.50 -31.99
N VAL A 35 -6.38 -22.16 -31.04
CA VAL A 35 -6.76 -21.93 -29.66
C VAL A 35 -7.70 -20.73 -29.65
N PRO A 36 -8.89 -20.82 -29.03
CA PRO A 36 -9.76 -19.66 -28.90
C PRO A 36 -9.01 -18.53 -28.19
N GLU A 37 -8.89 -17.37 -28.83
CA GLU A 37 -8.44 -16.16 -28.15
C GLU A 37 -9.37 -15.90 -26.96
N ALA A 38 -8.88 -16.05 -25.76
CA ALA A 38 -9.56 -15.59 -24.56
C ALA A 38 -9.76 -14.09 -24.73
N LYS A 39 -11.02 -13.65 -24.87
CA LYS A 39 -11.38 -12.24 -24.77
C LYS A 39 -10.80 -11.73 -23.45
N ALA A 40 -9.98 -10.68 -23.54
CA ALA A 40 -9.57 -9.93 -22.39
C ALA A 40 -10.85 -9.32 -21.78
N ASP A 41 -11.36 -9.99 -20.75
CA ASP A 41 -12.38 -9.42 -19.88
C ASP A 41 -11.82 -8.15 -19.26
N GLY A 42 -12.71 -7.14 -19.06
CA GLY A 42 -12.38 -5.81 -18.60
C GLY A 42 -11.55 -5.80 -17.30
N PRO A 43 -11.19 -4.64 -16.76
CA PRO A 43 -10.18 -4.51 -15.72
C PRO A 43 -10.45 -5.52 -14.59
N ALA A 44 -9.54 -6.48 -14.41
CA ALA A 44 -9.65 -7.50 -13.37
C ALA A 44 -9.85 -6.77 -12.04
N ALA A 45 -10.96 -7.06 -11.34
CA ALA A 45 -11.23 -6.50 -10.03
C ALA A 45 -9.98 -6.72 -9.16
N ALA A 46 -9.46 -5.66 -8.54
CA ALA A 46 -8.25 -5.73 -7.76
C ALA A 46 -8.31 -6.90 -6.77
N THR A 47 -7.39 -7.83 -6.90
CA THR A 47 -7.31 -9.06 -6.08
C THR A 47 -6.89 -8.75 -4.65
N THR A 48 -6.41 -7.54 -4.40
CA THR A 48 -5.93 -7.06 -3.10
C THR A 48 -6.84 -5.93 -2.59
N ALA A 49 -7.26 -6.02 -1.33
CA ALA A 49 -7.87 -4.93 -0.59
C ALA A 49 -6.83 -4.24 0.28
N VAL A 50 -7.04 -2.95 0.56
CA VAL A 50 -6.23 -2.19 1.52
C VAL A 50 -7.10 -1.84 2.72
N ALA A 51 -6.68 -2.29 3.90
CA ALA A 51 -7.30 -1.90 5.16
C ALA A 51 -6.43 -0.86 5.89
N LEU A 52 -7.10 0.11 6.49
CA LEU A 52 -6.50 1.18 7.28
C LEU A 52 -6.07 0.64 8.64
N ASP A 53 -4.84 0.92 9.03
CA ASP A 53 -4.26 0.42 10.27
C ASP A 53 -3.51 1.55 10.99
N ALA A 54 -3.48 1.51 12.31
CA ALA A 54 -2.82 2.51 13.13
C ALA A 54 -1.28 2.50 13.01
N GLU A 55 -0.72 1.39 12.52
CA GLU A 55 0.72 1.20 12.30
C GLU A 55 1.13 1.29 10.82
N GLY A 56 0.19 1.60 9.91
CA GLY A 56 0.43 1.68 8.47
C GLY A 56 -0.78 1.30 7.62
N LEU A 57 -0.58 0.50 6.57
CA LEU A 57 -1.64 -0.01 5.70
C LEU A 57 -1.54 -1.54 5.59
N ARG A 58 -2.66 -2.25 5.67
CA ARG A 58 -2.72 -3.71 5.48
C ARG A 58 -3.20 -4.05 4.08
N PHE A 59 -2.41 -4.81 3.37
CA PHE A 59 -2.76 -5.38 2.07
C PHE A 59 -3.30 -6.79 2.28
N ILE A 60 -4.52 -7.03 1.87
CA ILE A 60 -5.24 -8.29 2.08
C ILE A 60 -5.52 -8.92 0.72
N ASP A 61 -4.93 -10.07 0.45
CA ASP A 61 -5.26 -10.89 -0.72
C ASP A 61 -6.66 -11.47 -0.56
N LYS A 62 -7.58 -11.09 -1.45
CA LYS A 62 -9.01 -11.45 -1.35
C LYS A 62 -9.27 -12.95 -1.57
N ALA A 63 -8.37 -13.65 -2.26
CA ALA A 63 -8.53 -15.06 -2.54
C ALA A 63 -8.10 -15.94 -1.37
N SER A 64 -6.98 -15.60 -0.72
CA SER A 64 -6.41 -16.39 0.38
C SER A 64 -6.70 -15.82 1.77
N GLY A 65 -7.13 -14.56 1.87
CA GLY A 65 -7.28 -13.84 3.12
C GLY A 65 -5.94 -13.47 3.78
N LYS A 66 -4.81 -13.75 3.13
CA LYS A 66 -3.48 -13.42 3.68
C LYS A 66 -3.31 -11.91 3.73
N ALA A 67 -2.92 -11.42 4.92
CA ALA A 67 -2.63 -10.00 5.14
C ALA A 67 -1.13 -9.74 5.30
N SER A 68 -0.67 -8.59 4.81
CA SER A 68 0.67 -8.07 5.03
C SER A 68 0.60 -6.60 5.43
N LEU A 69 1.39 -6.21 6.43
CA LEU A 69 1.46 -4.83 6.89
C LEU A 69 2.56 -4.08 6.14
N LEU A 70 2.21 -2.96 5.54
CA LEU A 70 3.12 -1.90 5.13
C LEU A 70 3.27 -0.96 6.32
N ALA A 71 4.22 -1.27 7.20
CA ALA A 71 4.41 -0.54 8.45
C ALA A 71 4.99 0.87 8.22
N PHE A 72 4.74 1.78 9.14
CA PHE A 72 5.50 3.02 9.22
C PHE A 72 7.00 2.74 9.38
N GLY A 73 7.85 3.64 8.86
CA GLY A 73 9.30 3.51 8.86
C GLY A 73 9.89 2.88 7.58
N VAL A 74 9.09 2.27 6.70
CA VAL A 74 9.61 1.77 5.42
C VAL A 74 10.01 2.93 4.48
N PRO A 75 10.96 2.71 3.55
CA PRO A 75 11.34 3.72 2.57
C PRO A 75 10.16 4.19 1.70
N ARG A 76 10.15 5.48 1.32
CA ARG A 76 9.12 6.10 0.46
C ARG A 76 8.84 5.29 -0.80
N GLU A 77 9.90 4.91 -1.52
CA GLU A 77 9.77 4.14 -2.77
C GLU A 77 9.01 2.81 -2.57
N GLN A 78 9.30 2.12 -1.46
CA GLN A 78 8.61 0.87 -1.12
C GLN A 78 7.12 1.12 -0.82
N ALA A 79 6.80 2.17 -0.07
CA ALA A 79 5.41 2.51 0.27
C ALA A 79 4.62 2.92 -0.97
N GLU A 80 5.17 3.82 -1.80
CA GLU A 80 4.56 4.24 -3.06
C GLU A 80 4.33 3.06 -4.01
N LYS A 81 5.31 2.17 -4.18
CA LYS A 81 5.19 0.99 -5.02
C LYS A 81 4.12 0.03 -4.52
N ALA A 82 4.05 -0.20 -3.21
CA ALA A 82 3.05 -1.07 -2.62
C ALA A 82 1.63 -0.57 -2.89
N LEU A 83 1.37 0.72 -2.66
CA LEU A 83 0.05 1.31 -2.90
C LEU A 83 -0.26 1.43 -4.40
N ALA A 84 0.71 1.76 -5.24
CA ALA A 84 0.54 1.84 -6.69
C ALA A 84 0.07 0.53 -7.33
N ASN A 85 0.44 -0.62 -6.77
CA ASN A 85 -0.01 -1.93 -7.24
C ASN A 85 -1.52 -2.17 -7.06
N VAL A 86 -2.18 -1.39 -6.20
CA VAL A 86 -3.62 -1.51 -5.90
C VAL A 86 -4.40 -0.30 -6.37
N ALA A 87 -3.90 0.90 -6.08
CA ALA A 87 -4.56 2.18 -6.38
C ALA A 87 -4.16 2.77 -7.74
N GLY A 88 -3.16 2.18 -8.42
CA GLY A 88 -2.64 2.72 -9.67
C GLY A 88 -1.58 3.80 -9.46
N LYS A 89 -1.37 4.63 -10.48
CA LYS A 89 -0.33 5.66 -10.47
C LYS A 89 -0.69 6.78 -9.48
N ALA A 90 0.33 7.29 -8.77
CA ALA A 90 0.17 8.49 -7.94
C ALA A 90 -0.27 9.70 -8.79
N ASP A 91 -1.23 10.46 -8.25
CA ASP A 91 -1.77 11.66 -8.90
C ASP A 91 -0.87 12.87 -8.69
N ASP A 92 -0.30 13.00 -7.50
CA ASP A 92 0.48 14.16 -7.09
C ASP A 92 1.60 13.81 -6.11
N ARG A 93 2.63 14.65 -6.08
CA ARG A 93 3.69 14.69 -5.08
C ARG A 93 3.97 16.13 -4.70
N SER A 94 4.01 16.37 -3.41
CA SER A 94 4.25 17.71 -2.84
C SER A 94 5.07 17.63 -1.56
N ASP A 95 5.52 18.79 -1.10
CA ASP A 95 6.27 18.96 0.14
C ASP A 95 5.69 20.15 0.91
N ASN A 96 5.71 20.09 2.23
CA ASN A 96 5.37 21.20 3.11
C ASN A 96 6.37 21.27 4.27
N ASN A 97 7.07 22.39 4.36
CA ASN A 97 8.08 22.63 5.40
C ASN A 97 7.49 23.22 6.68
N GLU A 98 6.20 23.56 6.69
CA GLU A 98 5.50 24.24 7.79
C GLU A 98 4.51 23.34 8.54
N CYS A 99 4.53 22.01 8.32
CA CYS A 99 3.69 21.09 9.07
C CYS A 99 4.02 21.15 10.58
N GLY A 100 3.01 21.05 11.44
CA GLY A 100 3.19 21.02 12.89
C GLY A 100 4.11 19.90 13.38
N ALA A 101 4.18 18.77 12.67
CA ALA A 101 5.09 17.66 12.94
C ALA A 101 6.50 17.82 12.31
N GLY A 102 6.82 19.00 11.73
CA GLY A 102 8.05 19.28 10.99
C GLY A 102 7.90 19.09 9.46
N PRO A 103 8.98 19.36 8.68
CA PRO A 103 8.95 19.20 7.24
C PRO A 103 8.45 17.83 6.80
N MET A 104 7.56 17.79 5.84
CA MET A 104 6.88 16.59 5.39
C MET A 104 6.69 16.57 3.89
N ALA A 105 6.89 15.41 3.28
CA ALA A 105 6.59 15.15 1.88
C ALA A 105 5.34 14.27 1.75
N PHE A 106 4.63 14.41 0.66
CA PHE A 106 3.37 13.73 0.41
C PHE A 106 3.37 13.03 -0.95
N THR A 107 2.62 11.92 -1.03
CA THR A 107 2.25 11.31 -2.30
C THR A 107 0.78 10.94 -2.25
N ARG A 108 -0.02 11.46 -3.19
CA ARG A 108 -1.46 11.26 -3.26
C ARG A 108 -1.84 10.22 -4.31
N PHE A 109 -2.80 9.37 -3.94
CA PHE A 109 -3.45 8.36 -4.77
C PHE A 109 -4.97 8.49 -4.59
N ASP A 110 -5.65 9.22 -5.49
CA ASP A 110 -7.06 9.61 -5.31
C ASP A 110 -7.28 10.24 -3.90
N ALA A 111 -8.09 9.61 -3.05
CA ALA A 111 -8.40 10.07 -1.69
C ALA A 111 -7.33 9.75 -0.64
N MET A 112 -6.38 8.84 -0.94
CA MET A 112 -5.33 8.42 -0.01
C MET A 112 -4.07 9.23 -0.19
N THR A 113 -3.56 9.82 0.88
CA THR A 113 -2.27 10.49 0.93
C THR A 113 -1.32 9.74 1.85
N LEU A 114 -0.14 9.40 1.35
CA LEU A 114 0.98 8.88 2.14
C LEU A 114 1.87 10.04 2.56
N ASN A 115 2.23 10.09 3.83
CA ASN A 115 3.06 11.13 4.45
C ASN A 115 4.46 10.59 4.72
N PHE A 116 5.47 11.39 4.41
CA PHE A 116 6.87 11.00 4.54
C PHE A 116 7.68 12.04 5.28
N GLN A 117 8.59 11.58 6.15
CA GLN A 117 9.65 12.38 6.77
C GLN A 117 10.97 11.63 6.60
N ASP A 118 12.04 12.35 6.27
CA ASP A 118 13.38 11.78 6.03
C ASP A 118 13.36 10.57 5.07
N GLY A 119 12.49 10.65 4.05
CA GLY A 119 12.33 9.59 3.04
C GLY A 119 11.65 8.32 3.53
N LYS A 120 11.04 8.33 4.73
CA LYS A 120 10.32 7.20 5.32
C LYS A 120 8.82 7.47 5.40
N PHE A 121 8.03 6.44 5.21
CA PHE A 121 6.58 6.45 5.42
C PHE A 121 6.28 6.61 6.92
N VAL A 122 5.60 7.69 7.29
CA VAL A 122 5.35 8.03 8.71
C VAL A 122 3.87 8.19 9.05
N GLY A 123 3.01 8.28 8.07
CA GLY A 123 1.58 8.45 8.29
C GLY A 123 0.79 8.37 7.01
N TRP A 124 -0.52 8.25 7.13
CA TRP A 124 -1.46 8.30 6.01
C TRP A 124 -2.67 9.17 6.37
N PHE A 125 -3.28 9.76 5.35
CA PHE A 125 -4.52 10.52 5.44
C PHE A 125 -5.46 10.05 4.33
N LEU A 126 -6.72 9.78 4.69
CA LEU A 126 -7.81 9.47 3.77
C LEU A 126 -8.86 10.56 3.86
N GLY A 127 -9.03 11.33 2.79
CA GLY A 127 -10.08 12.35 2.67
C GLY A 127 -11.37 11.82 2.05
N ASN A 128 -12.40 12.65 2.04
CA ASN A 128 -13.71 12.33 1.44
C ASN A 128 -13.73 12.70 -0.07
N GLU A 129 -12.87 12.07 -0.84
CA GLU A 129 -12.70 12.30 -2.27
C GLU A 129 -12.97 11.02 -3.06
N LYS A 130 -12.80 11.09 -4.38
CA LYS A 130 -12.93 9.93 -5.25
C LYS A 130 -12.01 8.79 -4.78
N GLY A 131 -12.52 7.56 -4.75
CA GLY A 131 -11.76 6.38 -4.30
C GLY A 131 -11.78 6.15 -2.78
N ALA A 132 -12.27 7.10 -1.97
CA ALA A 132 -12.30 6.99 -0.51
C ALA A 132 -13.03 5.74 0.02
N LYS A 133 -14.06 5.29 -0.68
CA LYS A 133 -14.89 4.13 -0.29
C LYS A 133 -14.20 2.78 -0.48
N ASP A 134 -13.06 2.76 -1.15
CA ASP A 134 -12.28 1.54 -1.35
C ASP A 134 -11.42 1.18 -0.13
N TYR A 135 -11.40 2.09 0.87
CA TYR A 135 -10.60 1.97 2.08
C TYR A 135 -11.48 1.95 3.34
N SER A 136 -11.16 1.04 4.26
CA SER A 136 -11.77 0.98 5.58
C SER A 136 -10.83 0.33 6.58
N THR A 137 -11.06 0.55 7.87
CA THR A 137 -10.39 -0.24 8.92
C THR A 137 -10.82 -1.71 8.87
N ALA A 138 -10.11 -2.59 9.54
CA ALA A 138 -10.51 -4.00 9.68
C ALA A 138 -11.91 -4.17 10.31
N SER A 139 -12.37 -3.17 11.10
CA SER A 139 -13.71 -3.13 11.70
C SER A 139 -14.78 -2.54 10.76
N GLY A 140 -14.42 -2.22 9.50
CA GLY A 140 -15.34 -1.67 8.50
C GLY A 140 -15.67 -0.18 8.66
N ILE A 141 -14.84 0.57 9.40
CA ILE A 141 -14.99 2.02 9.50
C ILE A 141 -14.27 2.66 8.32
N GLY A 142 -15.00 3.39 7.50
CA GLY A 142 -14.52 4.12 6.32
C GLY A 142 -15.29 5.41 6.13
N ILE A 143 -14.92 6.18 5.11
CA ILE A 143 -15.61 7.43 4.75
C ILE A 143 -17.11 7.18 4.52
N GLY A 144 -17.94 8.02 5.14
CA GLY A 144 -19.41 7.92 5.09
C GLY A 144 -20.02 6.98 6.14
N THR A 145 -19.23 6.27 6.95
CA THR A 145 -19.74 5.52 8.11
C THR A 145 -20.34 6.49 9.13
N THR A 146 -21.58 6.26 9.58
CA THR A 146 -22.19 7.14 10.59
C THR A 146 -21.56 6.93 11.97
N ARG A 147 -21.55 7.98 12.81
CA ARG A 147 -21.06 7.91 14.20
C ARG A 147 -21.76 6.77 14.97
N ALA A 148 -23.09 6.68 14.86
CA ALA A 148 -23.84 5.59 15.50
C ALA A 148 -23.38 4.21 15.07
N LYS A 149 -23.16 3.99 13.77
CA LYS A 149 -22.65 2.71 13.25
C LYS A 149 -21.22 2.44 13.70
N ALA A 150 -20.37 3.45 13.70
CA ALA A 150 -19.00 3.31 14.15
C ALA A 150 -18.93 2.91 15.63
N LYS A 151 -19.72 3.55 16.51
CA LYS A 151 -19.85 3.20 17.95
C LYS A 151 -20.38 1.78 18.19
N GLN A 152 -21.16 1.20 17.27
CA GLN A 152 -21.59 -0.21 17.34
C GLN A 152 -20.47 -1.20 17.00
N SER A 153 -19.52 -0.78 16.16
CA SER A 153 -18.46 -1.68 15.65
C SER A 153 -17.18 -1.63 16.49
N VAL A 154 -16.87 -0.46 17.08
CA VAL A 154 -15.63 -0.22 17.83
C VAL A 154 -15.87 0.79 18.95
N THR A 155 -14.97 0.80 19.93
CA THR A 155 -14.90 1.89 20.90
C THR A 155 -14.31 3.12 20.21
N ILE A 156 -15.07 4.21 20.21
CA ILE A 156 -14.63 5.53 19.74
C ILE A 156 -14.40 6.42 20.96
N THR A 157 -13.30 7.14 20.97
CA THR A 157 -13.03 8.21 21.91
C THR A 157 -13.16 9.55 21.17
N ASP A 158 -14.14 10.33 21.51
CA ASP A 158 -14.28 11.71 20.99
C ASP A 158 -13.19 12.59 21.60
N ILE A 159 -12.53 13.44 20.80
CA ILE A 159 -11.46 14.34 21.24
C ILE A 159 -12.08 15.70 21.58
N GLU A 160 -12.23 15.95 22.86
CA GLU A 160 -12.77 17.20 23.38
C GLU A 160 -11.86 18.38 22.99
N ASP A 161 -12.47 19.53 22.68
CA ASP A 161 -11.76 20.79 22.34
C ASP A 161 -10.76 20.68 21.17
N SER A 162 -10.96 19.74 20.24
CA SER A 162 -10.12 19.64 19.04
C SER A 162 -10.25 20.87 18.15
N THR A 163 -9.11 21.43 17.73
CA THR A 163 -9.08 22.52 16.73
C THR A 163 -9.39 22.06 15.30
N LEU A 164 -9.46 20.73 15.08
CA LEU A 164 -9.79 20.14 13.78
C LEU A 164 -11.28 19.89 13.59
N GLY A 165 -12.12 20.15 14.61
CA GLY A 165 -13.56 19.93 14.59
C GLY A 165 -13.99 18.67 15.33
N GLU A 166 -14.94 17.91 14.79
CA GLU A 166 -15.52 16.70 15.38
C GLU A 166 -14.54 15.50 15.30
N GLU A 167 -13.42 15.64 15.98
CA GLU A 167 -12.34 14.66 15.95
C GLU A 167 -12.64 13.48 16.89
N PHE A 168 -12.20 12.28 16.47
CA PHE A 168 -12.30 11.07 17.27
C PHE A 168 -11.07 10.18 17.05
N SER A 169 -10.88 9.20 17.94
CA SER A 169 -9.90 8.14 17.79
C SER A 169 -10.50 6.74 17.98
N ILE A 170 -9.91 5.76 17.30
CA ILE A 170 -10.15 4.32 17.44
C ILE A 170 -8.84 3.68 17.89
N GLY A 171 -8.87 2.93 18.97
CA GLY A 171 -7.68 2.34 19.59
C GLY A 171 -7.31 3.01 20.90
N THR A 172 -6.14 2.67 21.43
CA THR A 172 -5.66 3.18 22.73
C THR A 172 -4.15 3.47 22.69
N GLY A 173 -3.70 4.39 23.53
CA GLY A 173 -2.28 4.80 23.59
C GLY A 173 -1.82 5.49 22.31
N ASP A 174 -0.60 5.16 21.89
CA ASP A 174 0.03 5.79 20.71
C ASP A 174 -0.34 5.11 19.37
N THR A 175 -1.09 4.01 19.44
CA THR A 175 -1.48 3.20 18.27
C THR A 175 -2.96 3.40 18.00
N VAL A 176 -3.29 4.53 17.37
CA VAL A 176 -4.67 4.92 17.08
C VAL A 176 -4.88 5.25 15.61
N VAL A 177 -6.08 4.96 15.12
CA VAL A 177 -6.62 5.58 13.91
C VAL A 177 -7.45 6.78 14.36
N GLY A 178 -7.03 7.97 13.98
CA GLY A 178 -7.79 9.20 14.15
C GLY A 178 -8.79 9.39 13.02
N GLY A 179 -9.80 10.20 13.24
CA GLY A 179 -10.76 10.58 12.22
C GLY A 179 -11.52 11.85 12.56
N MET A 180 -12.27 12.33 11.59
CA MET A 180 -13.15 13.48 11.74
C MET A 180 -14.56 13.12 11.24
N PHE A 181 -15.57 13.54 11.97
CA PHE A 181 -16.95 13.54 11.49
C PHE A 181 -17.26 14.89 10.83
N ALA A 182 -18.05 14.87 9.78
CA ALA A 182 -18.45 16.07 9.05
C ALA A 182 -19.23 17.09 9.90
N GLU A 183 -19.94 16.62 10.94
CA GLU A 183 -20.82 17.41 11.78
C GLU A 183 -21.04 16.71 13.14
N PRO A 184 -21.58 17.39 14.16
CA PRO A 184 -21.93 16.75 15.43
C PRO A 184 -23.14 15.80 15.30
N GLY A 185 -23.28 14.86 16.26
CA GLY A 185 -24.41 13.97 16.41
C GLY A 185 -24.23 12.58 15.79
N ASP A 186 -25.15 11.67 16.11
CA ASP A 186 -25.04 10.25 15.77
C ASP A 186 -25.24 9.94 14.27
N ALA A 187 -25.92 10.82 13.54
CA ALA A 187 -26.09 10.72 12.08
C ALA A 187 -24.86 11.23 11.30
N ALA A 188 -23.95 11.94 11.97
CA ALA A 188 -22.73 12.47 11.37
C ALA A 188 -21.91 11.37 10.72
N LYS A 189 -21.34 11.66 9.56
CA LYS A 189 -20.55 10.70 8.78
C LYS A 189 -19.07 10.97 8.94
N VAL A 190 -18.29 9.92 8.96
CA VAL A 190 -16.83 10.00 8.85
C VAL A 190 -16.49 10.72 7.55
N ASP A 191 -15.72 11.79 7.65
CA ASP A 191 -15.28 12.66 6.56
C ASP A 191 -13.79 12.55 6.28
N ALA A 192 -12.99 12.20 7.30
CA ALA A 192 -11.57 11.87 7.15
C ALA A 192 -11.15 10.79 8.14
N LEU A 193 -10.11 10.04 7.76
CA LEU A 193 -9.39 9.10 8.63
C LEU A 193 -7.88 9.30 8.46
N PHE A 194 -7.11 9.06 9.51
CA PHE A 194 -5.67 9.23 9.48
C PHE A 194 -4.97 8.38 10.55
N ALA A 195 -3.69 8.09 10.36
CA ALA A 195 -2.84 7.54 11.41
C ALA A 195 -1.37 7.96 11.20
N GLY A 196 -0.58 7.84 12.27
CA GLY A 196 0.81 8.28 12.28
C GLY A 196 0.96 9.79 12.19
N ALA A 197 2.10 10.26 11.68
CA ALA A 197 2.39 11.68 11.54
C ALA A 197 1.59 12.30 10.39
N ASN A 198 0.89 13.38 10.68
CA ASN A 198 0.08 14.14 9.72
C ASN A 198 0.37 15.63 9.82
N CYS A 199 0.12 16.36 8.74
CA CYS A 199 0.34 17.81 8.65
C CYS A 199 -0.87 18.58 9.25
N PHE A 200 -1.05 18.47 10.54
CA PHE A 200 -2.06 19.24 11.26
C PHE A 200 -1.42 20.39 12.06
N PHE A 201 -2.13 21.50 12.15
CA PHE A 201 -1.81 22.61 13.05
C PHE A 201 -2.81 22.57 14.23
N ARG A 202 -2.31 22.26 15.39
CA ARG A 202 -3.10 22.16 16.64
C ARG A 202 -2.73 23.25 17.62
#